data_eb638b9ad8081eb60b7c93a1d3b1df5c
#
_entry.id   eb638b9ad8081eb60b7c93a1d3b1df5c
#
_cell.length_a   1.000
_cell.length_b   1.000
_cell.length_c   1.000
_cell.angle_alpha   90.00
_cell.angle_beta   90.00
_cell.angle_gamma   90.00
#
_symmetry.space_group_name_H-M   'P 1'
#
loop_
_entity.id
_entity.type
_entity.pdbx_description
1 polymer ?
#
loop_
_entity_poly.entity_id
_entity_poly.type
_entity_poly.pdbx_seq_one_letter_code
_entity_poly.pdbx_strand_id
1 'polypeptide(L)' 'MELKTIFIDSEERIFLDGEEIQNVAAYKLENSADSQEPAKLTVTMYVNVGQVCSGLPK' A
#
# COMPACT_ATOMS: atom_id res chain seq x y z
N MET A 1 8.61 -11.15 -11.52
CA MET A 1 7.73 -10.44 -10.58
C MET A 1 7.27 -9.14 -11.19
N GLU A 2 5.96 -8.94 -11.20
CA GLU A 2 5.43 -7.68 -11.68
C GLU A 2 5.20 -6.76 -10.53
N LEU A 3 5.63 -5.54 -10.68
CA LEU A 3 5.46 -4.54 -9.65
C LEU A 3 4.31 -3.63 -10.01
N LYS A 4 3.54 -3.25 -9.00
CA LYS A 4 2.47 -2.29 -9.21
C LYS A 4 3.04 -0.89 -9.27
N THR A 5 2.34 -0.02 -9.96
CA THR A 5 2.76 1.36 -10.08
C THR A 5 1.97 2.21 -9.11
N ILE A 6 2.68 3.07 -8.39
CA ILE A 6 2.03 3.93 -7.41
C ILE A 6 2.02 5.36 -7.91
N PHE A 7 0.89 6.04 -7.69
CA PHE A 7 0.77 7.47 -7.92
C PHE A 7 0.31 8.13 -6.64
N ILE A 8 0.90 9.25 -6.31
CA ILE A 8 0.47 10.05 -5.18
C ILE A 8 0.14 11.42 -5.76
N ASP A 9 -1.10 11.86 -5.61
CA ASP A 9 -1.51 13.10 -6.22
C ASP A 9 -1.25 14.28 -5.28
N SER A 10 -1.67 15.48 -5.71
CA SER A 10 -1.37 16.68 -4.95
C SER A 10 -2.12 16.75 -3.63
N GLU A 11 -3.13 15.94 -3.45
CA GLU A 11 -3.85 15.86 -2.18
C GLU A 11 -3.40 14.66 -1.36
N GLU A 12 -2.30 14.05 -1.75
CA GLU A 12 -1.71 12.91 -1.05
C GLU A 12 -2.61 11.69 -1.05
N ARG A 13 -3.38 11.53 -2.10
CA ARG A 13 -4.15 10.32 -2.28
C ARG A 13 -3.27 9.32 -3.01
N ILE A 14 -3.31 8.09 -2.58
CA ILE A 14 -2.43 7.06 -3.09
C ILE A 14 -3.23 6.15 -4.01
N PHE A 15 -2.73 5.97 -5.22
CA PHE A 15 -3.33 5.08 -6.19
C PHE A 15 -2.36 3.98 -6.53
N LEU A 16 -2.83 2.76 -6.52
CA LEU A 16 -2.01 1.62 -6.84
C LEU A 16 -2.60 0.97 -8.08
N ASP A 17 -1.87 1.02 -9.19
CA ASP A 17 -2.34 0.56 -10.49
C ASP A 17 -3.68 1.19 -10.85
N GLY A 18 -3.85 2.45 -10.51
CA GLY A 18 -5.07 3.16 -10.84
C GLY A 18 -6.21 3.05 -9.85
N GLU A 19 -6.04 2.25 -8.82
CA GLU A 19 -7.07 2.12 -7.80
C GLU A 19 -6.68 2.89 -6.57
N GLU A 20 -7.57 3.73 -6.10
CA GLU A 20 -7.29 4.55 -4.93
C GLU A 20 -7.33 3.70 -3.66
N ILE A 21 -6.31 3.86 -2.81
CA ILE A 21 -6.29 3.23 -1.51
C ILE A 21 -6.88 4.22 -0.53
N GLN A 22 -7.93 3.82 0.16
CA GLN A 22 -8.66 4.71 1.03
C GLN A 22 -8.28 4.48 2.48
N ASN A 23 -8.59 5.47 3.31
CA ASN A 23 -8.39 5.40 4.76
C ASN A 23 -6.94 5.23 5.13
N VAL A 24 -6.07 5.90 4.39
CA VAL A 24 -4.64 5.82 4.66
C VAL A 24 -4.32 6.72 5.85
N ALA A 25 -3.75 6.15 6.89
CA ALA A 25 -3.32 6.92 8.04
C ALA A 25 -1.92 7.46 7.87
N ALA A 26 -1.06 6.71 7.20
CA ALA A 26 0.31 7.15 6.96
C ALA A 26 0.90 6.33 5.84
N TYR A 27 1.92 6.84 5.21
CA TYR A 27 2.64 6.06 4.23
C TYR A 27 4.11 6.44 4.25
N LYS A 28 4.93 5.55 3.74
CA LYS A 28 6.36 5.79 3.64
C LYS A 28 6.85 5.22 2.32
N LEU A 29 7.50 6.07 1.54
CA LEU A 29 8.06 5.66 0.27
C LEU A 29 9.57 5.73 0.36
N GLU A 30 10.23 4.62 0.09
CA GLU A 30 11.67 4.54 0.16
C GLU A 30 12.23 4.25 -1.22
N ASN A 31 13.19 5.03 -1.63
CA ASN A 31 13.81 4.86 -2.93
C ASN A 31 15.28 5.23 -2.80
N SER A 32 16.14 4.30 -3.05
CA SER A 32 17.57 4.53 -2.92
C SER A 32 18.21 4.69 -4.29
N ALA A 33 18.89 5.79 -4.49
CA ALA A 33 19.52 6.03 -5.76
C ALA A 33 20.72 5.12 -5.98
N ASP A 34 21.32 4.66 -4.91
CA ASP A 34 22.50 3.82 -5.03
C ASP A 34 22.18 2.35 -5.10
N SER A 35 20.93 1.99 -4.93
CA SER A 35 20.54 0.60 -4.91
C SER A 35 19.88 0.25 -6.22
N GLN A 36 20.03 -0.98 -6.62
CA GLN A 36 19.32 -1.45 -7.79
C GLN A 36 17.97 -2.02 -7.43
N GLU A 37 17.60 -1.90 -6.18
CA GLU A 37 16.31 -2.39 -5.75
C GLU A 37 15.20 -1.42 -6.12
N PRO A 38 14.03 -1.92 -6.39
CA PRO A 38 12.89 -1.04 -6.66
C PRO A 38 12.50 -0.26 -5.42
N ALA A 39 11.71 0.77 -5.63
CA ALA A 39 11.19 1.55 -4.52
C ALA A 39 10.26 0.68 -3.67
N LYS A 40 10.21 0.99 -2.39
CA LYS A 40 9.34 0.28 -1.46
C LYS A 40 8.31 1.23 -0.91
N LEU A 41 7.09 0.78 -0.83
CA LEU A 41 6.00 1.56 -0.26
C LEU A 41 5.43 0.83 0.93
N THR A 42 5.34 1.53 2.05
CA THR A 42 4.67 1.00 3.24
C THR A 42 3.47 1.88 3.52
N VAL A 43 2.32 1.27 3.69
CA VAL A 43 1.07 2.01 3.92
C VAL A 43 0.45 1.51 5.21
N THR A 44 0.06 2.46 6.05
CA THR A 44 -0.71 2.16 7.25
C THR A 44 -2.13 2.67 7.01
N MET A 45 -3.11 1.83 7.19
CA MET A 45 -4.48 2.21 6.90
C MET A 45 -5.42 1.64 7.94
N TYR A 46 -6.55 2.29 8.09
CA TYR A 46 -7.60 1.80 8.98
C TYR A 46 -8.49 0.85 8.21
N VAL A 47 -8.81 -0.27 8.81
CA VAL A 47 -9.64 -1.27 8.15
C VAL A 47 -10.69 -1.78 9.12
N ASN A 48 -11.71 -2.33 8.55
CA ASN A 48 -12.74 -3.00 9.32
C ASN A 48 -12.51 -4.50 9.16
N VAL A 49 -12.49 -5.22 10.26
CA VAL A 49 -12.17 -6.64 10.18
C VAL A 49 -13.46 -7.43 10.07
N GLY A 50 -13.63 -8.07 8.93
CA GLY A 50 -14.71 -8.99 8.74
C GLY A 50 -14.19 -10.37 9.06
N GLN A 51 -14.59 -10.90 10.16
CA GLN A 51 -14.02 -12.11 10.61
C GLN A 51 -14.81 -13.31 10.17
N VAL A 52 -14.16 -14.21 9.53
CA VAL A 52 -14.79 -15.43 9.13
C VAL A 52 -14.45 -16.47 10.14
N CYS A 53 -15.44 -16.95 10.80
CA CYS A 53 -15.15 -17.85 11.85
C CYS A 53 -15.04 -19.25 11.45
N SER A 54 -15.00 -19.55 10.28
CA SER A 54 -15.01 -20.87 9.90
C SER A 54 -13.71 -21.46 10.06
N GLY A 55 -13.45 -21.85 11.02
CA GLY A 55 -12.36 -22.55 11.08
C GLY A 55 -11.15 -22.17 10.65
N LEU A 56 -11.01 -21.25 10.74
CA LEU A 56 -9.85 -20.96 10.45
C LEU A 56 -9.10 -21.45 11.36
N PRO A 57 -8.58 -22.09 11.30
CA PRO A 57 -7.83 -22.50 12.28
C PRO A 57 -6.73 -21.86 12.29
N LYS A 58 -7.00 -21.85 12.29
CA LYS A 58 -6.37 -21.51 12.35
C LYS A 58 -5.69 -21.92 12.29
#